data_03ae64b1b483440de69cc45264b72264
#
_entry.id   03ae64b1b483440de69cc45264b72264
#
_cell.length_a   1.000
_cell.length_b   1.000
_cell.length_c   1.000
_cell.angle_alpha   90.00
_cell.angle_beta   90.00
_cell.angle_gamma   90.00
#
_symmetry.space_group_name_H-M   'P 1'
#
loop_
_entity.id
_entity.type
_entity.pdbx_description
1 polymer ?
#
loop_
_entity_poly.entity_id
_entity_poly.type
_entity_poly.pdbx_seq_one_letter_code
_entity_poly.pdbx_strand_id
1 'polypeptide(L)'
;YFMKNFNLIFIFLVITPFSHSQNIEEKLEEVKYRNIGPFRGGRSVSSVGVVNDPLTYYMGTAGGGLWKTTNAGSEWFNISDDYFKTSSVGAIAVSESDSRIIYVGMGEHSPRGVTTSYGDGVYKSTDAGKTWEHVGLENSQQISRIIIHPDDNNTIYVAAQGAVNGPTKERGVYKSIDGGKT
;
A
#
# COMPACT_ATOMS: atom_id res chain seq x y z
N TYR A 1 -12.76 -3.32 87.89
CA TYR A 1 -13.32 -3.87 86.65
C TYR A 1 -12.61 -3.20 85.46
N PHE A 2 -11.64 -3.89 84.87
CA PHE A 2 -10.91 -3.45 83.68
C PHE A 2 -11.53 -4.15 82.47
N MET A 3 -12.20 -3.42 81.56
CA MET A 3 -12.57 -3.92 80.25
C MET A 3 -11.44 -3.61 79.26
N LYS A 4 -10.75 -4.65 78.81
CA LYS A 4 -9.80 -4.56 77.70
C LYS A 4 -10.56 -4.43 76.39
N ASN A 5 -10.35 -3.30 75.72
CA ASN A 5 -10.82 -3.10 74.33
C ASN A 5 -9.96 -3.96 73.39
N PHE A 6 -10.57 -4.93 72.77
CA PHE A 6 -9.96 -5.76 71.74
C PHE A 6 -10.26 -5.10 70.38
N ASN A 7 -9.26 -4.41 69.85
CA ASN A 7 -9.38 -3.85 68.48
C ASN A 7 -9.16 -4.97 67.46
N LEU A 8 -10.24 -5.41 66.84
CA LEU A 8 -10.19 -6.34 65.71
C LEU A 8 -9.84 -5.58 64.45
N ILE A 9 -8.56 -5.66 64.00
CA ILE A 9 -8.15 -5.14 62.72
C ILE A 9 -8.56 -6.12 61.63
N PHE A 10 -9.59 -5.77 60.86
CA PHE A 10 -9.99 -6.51 59.68
C PHE A 10 -9.02 -6.12 58.56
N ILE A 11 -8.04 -7.00 58.23
CA ILE A 11 -7.22 -6.87 57.04
C ILE A 11 -8.09 -7.37 55.88
N PHE A 12 -8.60 -6.42 55.10
CA PHE A 12 -9.19 -6.72 53.79
C PHE A 12 -8.09 -7.06 52.80
N LEU A 13 -7.84 -8.35 52.61
CA LEU A 13 -6.97 -8.83 51.52
C LEU A 13 -7.71 -8.61 50.19
N VAL A 14 -7.41 -7.51 49.52
CA VAL A 14 -7.90 -7.26 48.15
C VAL A 14 -7.19 -8.19 47.22
N ILE A 15 -7.79 -9.34 46.94
CA ILE A 15 -7.37 -10.23 45.86
C ILE A 15 -7.79 -9.54 44.56
N THR A 16 -6.89 -8.76 43.96
CA THR A 16 -7.09 -8.31 42.59
C THR A 16 -6.89 -9.53 41.68
N PRO A 17 -7.94 -9.96 40.94
CA PRO A 17 -7.71 -10.97 39.91
C PRO A 17 -6.73 -10.35 38.88
N PHE A 18 -5.55 -10.93 38.75
CA PHE A 18 -4.68 -10.64 37.64
C PHE A 18 -5.44 -11.07 36.37
N SER A 19 -6.09 -10.10 35.74
CA SER A 19 -6.64 -10.28 34.43
C SER A 19 -5.46 -10.45 33.47
N HIS A 20 -5.11 -11.68 33.15
CA HIS A 20 -4.19 -11.95 32.06
C HIS A 20 -4.92 -11.53 30.78
N SER A 21 -4.56 -10.37 30.26
CA SER A 21 -4.89 -10.02 28.88
C SER A 21 -4.28 -11.09 27.99
N GLN A 22 -5.13 -11.98 27.50
CA GLN A 22 -4.67 -12.98 26.54
C GLN A 22 -4.26 -12.21 25.29
N ASN A 23 -3.00 -12.39 24.88
CA ASN A 23 -2.49 -11.79 23.66
C ASN A 23 -3.27 -12.40 22.48
N ILE A 24 -4.18 -11.62 21.93
CA ILE A 24 -5.03 -12.04 20.81
C ILE A 24 -4.17 -12.33 19.57
N GLU A 25 -3.06 -11.59 19.42
CA GLU A 25 -2.12 -11.77 18.30
C GLU A 25 -1.50 -13.17 18.32
N GLU A 26 -1.06 -13.65 19.49
CA GLU A 26 -0.50 -15.00 19.65
C GLU A 26 -1.51 -16.11 19.32
N LYS A 27 -2.80 -15.90 19.63
CA LYS A 27 -3.87 -16.85 19.29
C LYS A 27 -4.24 -16.83 17.81
N LEU A 28 -3.95 -15.74 17.12
CA LEU A 28 -4.26 -15.58 15.69
C LEU A 28 -3.08 -15.94 14.77
N GLU A 29 -1.90 -16.24 15.31
CA GLU A 29 -0.72 -16.61 14.50
C GLU A 29 -0.97 -17.80 13.56
N GLU A 30 -1.81 -18.75 13.97
CA GLU A 30 -2.17 -19.91 13.15
C GLU A 30 -3.31 -19.63 12.17
N VAL A 31 -4.00 -18.49 12.30
CA VAL A 31 -5.11 -18.12 11.43
C VAL A 31 -4.59 -17.48 10.15
N LYS A 32 -4.61 -18.24 9.07
CA LYS A 32 -4.27 -17.74 7.74
C LYS A 32 -5.52 -17.27 7.02
N TYR A 33 -5.57 -15.97 6.73
CA TYR A 33 -6.61 -15.41 5.90
C TYR A 33 -6.36 -15.77 4.44
N ARG A 34 -7.39 -16.25 3.76
CA ARG A 34 -7.38 -16.53 2.33
C ARG A 34 -8.52 -15.75 1.67
N ASN A 35 -8.18 -14.99 0.64
CA ASN A 35 -9.21 -14.37 -0.18
C ASN A 35 -9.95 -15.47 -0.98
N ILE A 36 -11.25 -15.58 -0.76
CA ILE A 36 -12.12 -16.56 -1.43
C ILE A 36 -13.02 -15.91 -2.47
N GLY A 37 -12.82 -14.62 -2.76
CA GLY A 37 -13.64 -13.86 -3.70
C GLY A 37 -14.95 -13.30 -3.10
N PRO A 38 -15.78 -12.67 -3.92
CA PRO A 38 -15.55 -12.43 -5.34
C PRO A 38 -14.33 -11.52 -5.58
N PHE A 39 -13.47 -11.89 -6.52
CA PHE A 39 -12.28 -11.11 -6.85
C PHE A 39 -12.70 -9.87 -7.64
N ARG A 40 -12.65 -8.72 -6.98
CA ARG A 40 -12.96 -7.41 -7.58
C ARG A 40 -11.83 -6.43 -7.31
N GLY A 41 -11.24 -5.90 -8.37
CA GLY A 41 -10.24 -4.85 -8.30
C GLY A 41 -10.81 -3.46 -7.98
N GLY A 42 -12.11 -3.32 -7.98
CA GLY A 42 -12.76 -2.01 -7.91
C GLY A 42 -12.72 -1.27 -9.25
N ARG A 43 -12.67 0.07 -9.17
CA ARG A 43 -12.51 0.89 -10.37
C ARG A 43 -11.06 0.84 -10.85
N SER A 44 -10.86 0.79 -12.17
CA SER A 44 -9.56 1.07 -12.77
C SER A 44 -9.25 2.56 -12.65
N VAL A 45 -8.08 2.89 -12.15
CA VAL A 45 -7.59 4.27 -11.98
C VAL A 45 -6.46 4.57 -12.96
N SER A 46 -5.66 3.57 -13.25
CA SER A 46 -4.52 3.68 -14.17
C SER A 46 -4.36 2.40 -14.99
N SER A 47 -3.82 2.55 -16.19
CA SER A 47 -3.47 1.42 -17.04
C SER A 47 -2.28 1.77 -17.91
N VAL A 48 -1.48 0.76 -18.26
CA VAL A 48 -0.34 0.91 -19.16
C VAL A 48 -0.11 -0.40 -19.91
N GLY A 49 0.24 -0.29 -21.20
CA GLY A 49 0.74 -1.40 -22.01
C GLY A 49 2.26 -1.48 -21.98
N VAL A 50 2.79 -2.59 -22.43
CA VAL A 50 4.23 -2.82 -22.60
C VAL A 50 4.62 -2.56 -24.06
N VAL A 51 5.61 -1.69 -24.27
CA VAL A 51 6.15 -1.43 -25.61
C VAL A 51 6.68 -2.73 -26.21
N ASN A 52 6.33 -3.01 -27.46
CA ASN A 52 6.69 -4.23 -28.20
C ASN A 52 6.09 -5.55 -27.65
N ASP A 53 5.16 -5.49 -26.69
CA ASP A 53 4.40 -6.67 -26.24
C ASP A 53 2.90 -6.35 -26.22
N PRO A 54 2.15 -6.62 -27.30
CA PRO A 54 0.75 -6.26 -27.42
C PRO A 54 -0.18 -7.12 -26.55
N LEU A 55 0.34 -8.12 -25.88
CA LEU A 55 -0.45 -9.00 -25.01
C LEU A 55 -0.33 -8.64 -23.53
N THR A 56 0.70 -7.87 -23.13
CA THR A 56 0.95 -7.54 -21.74
C THR A 56 0.49 -6.13 -21.39
N TYR A 57 -0.37 -6.06 -20.37
CA TYR A 57 -0.89 -4.81 -19.79
C TYR A 57 -0.88 -4.89 -18.27
N TYR A 58 -0.83 -3.72 -17.65
CA TYR A 58 -0.98 -3.53 -16.21
C TYR A 58 -2.18 -2.63 -15.95
N MET A 59 -2.95 -2.93 -14.90
CA MET A 59 -4.12 -2.18 -14.47
C MET A 59 -4.05 -1.92 -12.98
N GLY A 60 -4.04 -0.66 -12.61
CA GLY A 60 -4.12 -0.20 -11.23
C GLY A 60 -5.56 0.10 -10.84
N THR A 61 -5.96 -0.36 -9.67
CA THR A 61 -7.32 -0.26 -9.17
C THR A 61 -7.42 0.57 -7.89
N ALA A 62 -8.60 1.09 -7.61
CA ALA A 62 -8.84 1.97 -6.45
C ALA A 62 -8.89 1.23 -5.10
N GLY A 63 -8.87 -0.09 -5.10
CA GLY A 63 -8.99 -0.85 -3.86
C GLY A 63 -8.64 -2.33 -3.99
N GLY A 64 -8.10 -2.74 -5.11
CA GLY A 64 -7.74 -4.13 -5.38
C GLY A 64 -6.31 -4.30 -5.89
N GLY A 65 -5.44 -3.32 -5.63
CA GLY A 65 -4.02 -3.40 -5.99
C GLY A 65 -3.74 -3.30 -7.48
N LEU A 66 -2.65 -3.94 -7.88
CA LEU A 66 -2.12 -3.97 -9.24
C LEU A 66 -2.36 -5.32 -9.90
N TRP A 67 -2.87 -5.27 -11.12
CA TRP A 67 -3.20 -6.45 -11.92
C TRP A 67 -2.38 -6.47 -13.21
N LYS A 68 -2.01 -7.66 -13.63
CA LYS A 68 -1.27 -7.92 -14.87
C LYS A 68 -2.03 -8.91 -15.73
N THR A 69 -2.06 -8.68 -17.03
CA THR A 69 -2.43 -9.65 -18.06
C THR A 69 -1.25 -9.90 -18.99
N THR A 70 -1.18 -11.09 -19.56
CA THR A 70 -0.21 -11.48 -20.60
C THR A 70 -0.92 -12.10 -21.81
N ASN A 71 -2.26 -11.93 -21.89
CA ASN A 71 -3.09 -12.46 -22.96
C ASN A 71 -4.16 -11.45 -23.40
N ALA A 72 -3.78 -10.18 -23.50
CA ALA A 72 -4.61 -9.06 -23.94
C ALA A 72 -5.92 -8.90 -23.13
N GLY A 73 -5.85 -9.20 -21.83
CA GLY A 73 -6.98 -8.98 -20.91
C GLY A 73 -7.94 -10.14 -20.77
N SER A 74 -7.66 -11.30 -21.40
CA SER A 74 -8.51 -12.49 -21.22
C SER A 74 -8.46 -13.02 -19.80
N GLU A 75 -7.30 -12.89 -19.14
CA GLU A 75 -7.11 -13.22 -17.74
C GLU A 75 -6.27 -12.13 -17.07
N TRP A 76 -6.54 -11.90 -15.79
CA TRP A 76 -5.82 -10.93 -14.97
C TRP A 76 -5.37 -11.56 -13.66
N PHE A 77 -4.11 -11.33 -13.31
CA PHE A 77 -3.50 -11.81 -12.07
C PHE A 77 -3.14 -10.63 -11.19
N ASN A 78 -3.49 -10.68 -9.91
CA ASN A 78 -3.00 -9.73 -8.94
C ASN A 78 -1.51 -10.00 -8.67
N ILE A 79 -0.70 -8.93 -8.69
CA ILE A 79 0.75 -9.00 -8.52
C ILE A 79 1.25 -8.10 -7.39
N SER A 80 0.36 -7.62 -6.54
CA SER A 80 0.65 -6.64 -5.49
C SER A 80 0.36 -7.09 -4.07
N ASP A 81 -0.51 -8.07 -3.86
CA ASP A 81 -1.07 -8.38 -2.53
C ASP A 81 -0.03 -8.79 -1.49
N ASP A 82 1.08 -9.41 -1.92
CA ASP A 82 2.17 -9.82 -1.03
C ASP A 82 3.17 -8.69 -0.71
N TYR A 83 3.05 -7.53 -1.39
CA TYR A 83 4.07 -6.48 -1.35
C TYR A 83 3.54 -5.12 -0.92
N PHE A 84 2.37 -4.71 -1.43
CA PHE A 84 1.84 -3.36 -1.21
C PHE A 84 1.12 -3.28 0.14
N LYS A 85 1.46 -2.27 0.94
CA LYS A 85 0.80 -2.02 2.23
C LYS A 85 -0.55 -1.37 2.08
N THR A 86 -0.79 -0.69 0.95
CA THR A 86 -2.06 -0.06 0.61
C THR A 86 -2.58 -0.63 -0.71
N SER A 87 -3.89 -0.61 -0.91
CA SER A 87 -4.53 -1.30 -2.04
C SER A 87 -4.88 -0.38 -3.22
N SER A 88 -4.68 0.93 -3.08
CA SER A 88 -5.07 1.89 -4.10
C SER A 88 -3.88 2.28 -4.97
N VAL A 89 -3.96 2.01 -6.27
CA VAL A 89 -2.93 2.35 -7.27
C VAL A 89 -3.37 3.57 -8.06
N GLY A 90 -2.59 4.65 -7.98
CA GLY A 90 -2.87 5.91 -8.67
C GLY A 90 -2.20 6.04 -10.03
N ALA A 91 -0.96 5.58 -10.15
CA ALA A 91 -0.16 5.68 -11.37
C ALA A 91 0.67 4.43 -11.61
N ILE A 92 0.90 4.10 -12.88
CA ILE A 92 1.79 3.03 -13.31
C ILE A 92 2.66 3.56 -14.44
N ALA A 93 3.95 3.25 -14.42
CA ALA A 93 4.88 3.49 -15.51
C ALA A 93 5.72 2.25 -15.75
N VAL A 94 5.79 1.82 -17.01
CA VAL A 94 6.68 0.75 -17.49
C VAL A 94 7.76 1.40 -18.34
N SER A 95 9.01 1.03 -18.14
CA SER A 95 10.11 1.55 -18.93
C SER A 95 9.99 1.08 -20.39
N GLU A 96 10.21 2.01 -21.32
CA GLU A 96 10.22 1.71 -22.75
C GLU A 96 11.48 0.95 -23.17
N SER A 97 12.62 1.21 -22.54
CA SER A 97 13.90 0.56 -22.84
C SER A 97 14.10 -0.79 -22.15
N ASP A 98 13.43 -1.02 -21.00
CA ASP A 98 13.45 -2.30 -20.28
C ASP A 98 12.12 -2.56 -19.58
N SER A 99 11.26 -3.33 -20.20
CA SER A 99 9.91 -3.64 -19.69
C SER A 99 9.88 -4.39 -18.35
N ARG A 100 11.02 -4.83 -17.82
CA ARG A 100 11.13 -5.41 -16.48
C ARG A 100 11.06 -4.34 -15.40
N ILE A 101 11.38 -3.09 -15.74
CA ILE A 101 11.39 -1.96 -14.81
C ILE A 101 10.03 -1.28 -14.80
N ILE A 102 9.39 -1.31 -13.65
CA ILE A 102 8.05 -0.76 -13.43
C ILE A 102 8.05 0.08 -12.17
N TYR A 103 7.40 1.24 -12.22
CA TYR A 103 7.12 2.06 -11.06
C TYR A 103 5.62 2.18 -10.86
N VAL A 104 5.20 2.10 -9.60
CA VAL A 104 3.78 2.22 -9.20
C VAL A 104 3.66 3.28 -8.12
N GLY A 105 2.82 4.28 -8.36
CA GLY A 105 2.46 5.30 -7.40
C GLY A 105 1.13 4.98 -6.74
N MET A 106 1.11 5.04 -5.41
CA MET A 106 -0.04 4.64 -4.63
C MET A 106 -1.01 5.79 -4.37
N GLY A 107 -2.24 5.45 -4.07
CA GLY A 107 -3.32 6.37 -3.71
C GLY A 107 -4.22 6.78 -4.88
N GLU A 108 -5.51 6.81 -4.64
CA GLU A 108 -6.51 7.21 -5.63
C GLU A 108 -6.42 8.73 -5.90
N HIS A 109 -5.86 9.12 -7.05
CA HIS A 109 -5.62 10.52 -7.38
C HIS A 109 -6.86 11.28 -7.86
N SER A 110 -7.92 10.59 -8.27
CA SER A 110 -9.17 11.22 -8.69
C SER A 110 -10.07 11.45 -7.48
N PRO A 111 -10.17 12.70 -6.95
CA PRO A 111 -11.02 12.99 -5.80
C PRO A 111 -12.49 12.68 -6.08
N ARG A 112 -13.16 12.11 -5.09
CA ARG A 112 -14.57 11.79 -5.16
C ARG A 112 -15.35 12.47 -4.03
N GLY A 113 -16.65 12.61 -4.22
CA GLY A 113 -17.53 13.21 -3.24
C GLY A 113 -17.78 12.36 -1.99
N VAL A 114 -17.28 11.12 -1.94
CA VAL A 114 -17.43 10.22 -0.78
C VAL A 114 -16.08 9.96 -0.11
N THR A 115 -15.36 8.96 -0.57
CA THR A 115 -14.08 8.56 -0.01
C THR A 115 -13.02 8.46 -1.10
N THR A 116 -11.79 8.86 -0.78
CA THR A 116 -10.62 8.72 -1.62
C THR A 116 -9.56 7.97 -0.83
N SER A 117 -9.10 6.83 -1.37
CA SER A 117 -8.14 5.98 -0.68
C SER A 117 -6.74 6.56 -0.74
N TYR A 118 -6.05 6.53 0.38
CA TYR A 118 -4.66 6.96 0.48
C TYR A 118 -3.71 5.85 0.04
N GLY A 119 -2.56 6.26 -0.46
CA GLY A 119 -1.41 5.42 -0.71
C GLY A 119 -0.26 5.77 0.22
N ASP A 120 0.82 5.03 0.08
CA ASP A 120 2.01 5.11 0.92
C ASP A 120 3.29 5.34 0.10
N GLY A 121 3.19 5.94 -1.08
CA GLY A 121 4.36 6.32 -1.86
C GLY A 121 4.53 5.54 -3.15
N VAL A 122 5.78 5.24 -3.49
CA VAL A 122 6.17 4.62 -4.76
C VAL A 122 6.78 3.25 -4.53
N TYR A 123 6.36 2.29 -5.34
CA TYR A 123 6.97 0.96 -5.43
C TYR A 123 7.65 0.79 -6.79
N LYS A 124 8.75 0.02 -6.80
CA LYS A 124 9.54 -0.32 -7.98
C LYS A 124 9.65 -1.82 -8.12
N SER A 125 9.52 -2.31 -9.34
CA SER A 125 9.91 -3.67 -9.73
C SER A 125 11.04 -3.60 -10.77
N THR A 126 11.92 -4.59 -10.74
CA THR A 126 13.00 -4.80 -11.74
C THR A 126 12.89 -6.15 -12.45
N ASP A 127 11.77 -6.86 -12.25
CA ASP A 127 11.54 -8.22 -12.74
C ASP A 127 10.13 -8.41 -13.33
N ALA A 128 9.59 -7.34 -13.94
CA ALA A 128 8.27 -7.30 -14.59
C ALA A 128 7.11 -7.58 -13.62
N GLY A 129 7.23 -7.11 -12.37
CA GLY A 129 6.19 -7.18 -11.36
C GLY A 129 6.14 -8.48 -10.57
N LYS A 130 7.21 -9.29 -10.58
CA LYS A 130 7.29 -10.49 -9.74
C LYS A 130 7.62 -10.14 -8.30
N THR A 131 8.48 -9.14 -8.09
CA THR A 131 8.83 -8.60 -6.76
C THR A 131 8.79 -7.08 -6.78
N TRP A 132 8.58 -6.48 -5.61
CA TRP A 132 8.44 -5.04 -5.44
C TRP A 132 9.24 -4.54 -4.25
N GLU A 133 9.85 -3.37 -4.43
CA GLU A 133 10.55 -2.62 -3.40
C GLU A 133 9.87 -1.27 -3.22
N HIS A 134 9.66 -0.85 -1.97
CA HIS A 134 9.17 0.50 -1.66
C HIS A 134 10.33 1.50 -1.75
N VAL A 135 10.19 2.52 -2.59
CA VAL A 135 11.29 3.44 -2.93
C VAL A 135 11.05 4.88 -2.45
N GLY A 136 10.10 5.09 -1.54
CA GLY A 136 9.92 6.36 -0.84
C GLY A 136 8.61 7.09 -1.15
N LEU A 137 8.57 8.38 -0.76
CA LEU A 137 7.40 9.27 -0.82
C LEU A 137 6.21 8.75 0.02
N GLU A 138 6.47 8.14 1.17
CA GLU A 138 5.49 7.48 2.05
C GLU A 138 4.32 8.39 2.42
N ASN A 139 4.58 9.67 2.60
CA ASN A 139 3.59 10.65 3.03
C ASN A 139 2.87 11.36 1.88
N SER A 140 3.13 10.97 0.63
CA SER A 140 2.56 11.64 -0.55
C SER A 140 1.06 11.43 -0.71
N GLN A 141 0.47 10.46 -0.04
CA GLN A 141 -0.94 10.05 -0.03
C GLN A 141 -1.51 9.68 -1.41
N GLN A 142 -1.38 10.55 -2.40
CA GLN A 142 -1.86 10.30 -3.76
C GLN A 142 -0.80 10.67 -4.79
N ILE A 143 -0.51 9.72 -5.68
CA ILE A 143 0.39 9.92 -6.81
C ILE A 143 -0.43 9.81 -8.10
N SER A 144 -0.45 10.90 -8.85
CA SER A 144 -1.28 11.01 -10.05
C SER A 144 -0.57 10.61 -11.34
N ARG A 145 0.75 10.71 -11.37
CA ARG A 145 1.54 10.37 -12.56
C ARG A 145 2.95 9.97 -12.19
N ILE A 146 3.47 8.99 -12.92
CA ILE A 146 4.90 8.64 -12.96
C ILE A 146 5.33 8.62 -14.42
N ILE A 147 6.51 9.15 -14.70
CA ILE A 147 7.14 9.12 -16.00
C ILE A 147 8.57 8.63 -15.80
N ILE A 148 8.99 7.64 -16.60
CA ILE A 148 10.35 7.16 -16.69
C ILE A 148 10.95 7.79 -17.94
N HIS A 149 12.20 8.26 -17.87
CA HIS A 149 12.90 8.74 -19.06
C HIS A 149 13.08 7.59 -20.07
N PRO A 150 12.78 7.77 -21.35
CA PRO A 150 12.74 6.66 -22.31
C PRO A 150 14.09 5.94 -22.46
N ASP A 151 15.21 6.67 -22.37
CA ASP A 151 16.56 6.13 -22.55
C ASP A 151 17.34 5.93 -21.24
N ASP A 152 16.77 6.35 -20.08
CA ASP A 152 17.43 6.24 -18.77
C ASP A 152 16.47 5.83 -17.68
N ASN A 153 16.48 4.57 -17.33
CA ASN A 153 15.61 3.98 -16.33
C ASN A 153 15.85 4.48 -14.90
N ASN A 154 16.93 5.21 -14.66
CA ASN A 154 17.22 5.80 -13.37
C ASN A 154 16.61 7.19 -13.22
N THR A 155 16.29 7.85 -14.33
CA THR A 155 15.64 9.16 -14.31
C THR A 155 14.11 9.00 -14.35
N ILE A 156 13.47 9.36 -13.24
CA ILE A 156 12.01 9.28 -13.07
C ILE A 156 11.45 10.61 -12.55
N TYR A 157 10.21 10.89 -12.92
CA TYR A 157 9.44 12.02 -12.41
C TYR A 157 8.16 11.50 -11.79
N VAL A 158 7.82 12.00 -10.61
CA VAL A 158 6.62 11.61 -9.86
C VAL A 158 5.81 12.86 -9.53
N ALA A 159 4.56 12.90 -9.95
CA ALA A 159 3.61 13.94 -9.58
C ALA A 159 2.80 13.49 -8.36
N ALA A 160 3.15 14.01 -7.19
CA ALA A 160 2.45 13.78 -5.95
C ALA A 160 1.38 14.86 -5.73
N GLN A 161 0.14 14.43 -5.58
CA GLN A 161 -0.99 15.30 -5.28
C GLN A 161 -1.03 15.69 -3.80
N GLY A 162 -0.52 14.81 -2.93
CA GLY A 162 -0.57 14.99 -1.48
C GLY A 162 -1.98 14.84 -0.93
N ALA A 163 -2.21 15.34 0.28
CA ALA A 163 -3.52 15.28 0.91
C ALA A 163 -4.58 16.03 0.10
N VAL A 164 -5.72 15.37 -0.17
CA VAL A 164 -6.85 15.95 -0.92
C VAL A 164 -7.59 16.98 -0.07
N ASN A 165 -7.79 16.68 1.21
CA ASN A 165 -8.69 17.45 2.09
C ASN A 165 -7.94 18.35 3.07
N GLY A 166 -6.68 18.71 2.80
CA GLY A 166 -5.91 19.54 3.71
C GLY A 166 -4.59 20.03 3.12
N PRO A 167 -3.91 20.91 3.86
CA PRO A 167 -2.56 21.32 3.49
C PRO A 167 -1.60 20.13 3.59
N THR A 168 -0.65 20.06 2.66
CA THR A 168 0.40 19.04 2.65
C THR A 168 1.70 19.65 2.15
N LYS A 169 2.82 19.19 2.69
CA LYS A 169 4.15 19.56 2.23
C LYS A 169 4.63 18.68 1.08
N GLU A 170 3.98 17.54 0.90
CA GLU A 170 4.37 16.49 -0.06
C GLU A 170 3.80 16.72 -1.48
N ARG A 171 2.99 17.77 -1.67
CA ARG A 171 2.46 18.10 -2.99
C ARG A 171 3.54 18.71 -3.87
N GLY A 172 3.77 18.10 -5.04
CA GLY A 172 4.76 18.61 -5.98
C GLY A 172 5.14 17.60 -7.06
N VAL A 173 6.12 18.01 -7.85
CA VAL A 173 6.78 17.12 -8.82
C VAL A 173 8.15 16.79 -8.26
N TYR A 174 8.40 15.51 -8.11
CA TYR A 174 9.67 14.96 -7.65
C TYR A 174 10.44 14.39 -8.82
N LYS A 175 11.76 14.50 -8.78
CA LYS A 175 12.67 13.92 -9.76
C LYS A 175 13.71 13.08 -9.02
N SER A 176 13.90 11.85 -9.47
CA SER A 176 15.07 11.04 -9.12
C SER A 176 15.93 10.80 -10.35
N ILE A 177 17.24 10.68 -10.17
CA ILE A 177 18.22 10.32 -11.20
C ILE A 177 18.99 9.04 -10.86
N ASP A 178 18.58 8.33 -9.85
CA ASP A 178 19.24 7.13 -9.31
C ASP A 178 18.27 5.95 -9.11
N GLY A 179 17.15 6.00 -9.83
CA GLY A 179 16.14 4.94 -9.83
C GLY A 179 15.28 4.91 -8.59
N GLY A 180 15.08 6.05 -7.93
CA GLY A 180 14.22 6.19 -6.77
C GLY A 180 14.94 5.99 -5.43
N LYS A 181 16.27 6.01 -5.39
CA LYS A 181 17.02 5.93 -4.12
C LYS A 181 17.04 7.27 -3.40
N THR A 182 17.06 8.39 -4.17
CA THR A 182 16.91 9.75 -3.66
C THR A 182 16.03 10.58 -4.57
#